data_bfdbbcdc74cf84db0e8827246654c969
#
_entry.id   bfdbbcdc74cf84db0e8827246654c969
#
_cell.length_a   1.000
_cell.length_b   1.000
_cell.length_c   1.000
_cell.angle_alpha   90.00
_cell.angle_beta   90.00
_cell.angle_gamma   90.00
#
_symmetry.space_group_name_H-M   'P 1'
#
loop_
_entity.id
_entity.type
_entity.pdbx_description
1 polymer ?
#
loop_
_entity_poly.entity_id
_entity_poly.type
_entity_poly.pdbx_seq_one_letter_code
_entity_poly.pdbx_strand_id
1 'polypeptide(L)'
;MCELIERRYGIRVAEKTAGAYLRRWGFTPQKPLRRAYEQSAPAVQRWLDEIYPQIERHARRDGAEILWADEMGMRSDHTTGTSWSPKGKTPVVKGTGKRFKTNMIAAISNTGTLRFRVFQERFTGPVFLDFIRRLVKQSNGRKIVLIIDGHPAHRAKLVRDWVAAHPEEIAIHYLPGYSPELNPAEMLNQDVKANALGRRRPRDLAHLLSETRVHLRSRQQTPRLVARYFQEQHVTYAAA
;
A
#
# COMPACT_ATOMS: atom_id res chain seq x y z
N MET A 1 -3.92 -6.35 31.71
CA MET A 1 -2.95 -6.42 32.82
C MET A 1 -3.63 -6.19 34.17
N CYS A 2 -4.38 -5.11 34.40
CA CYS A 2 -5.09 -4.88 35.65
C CYS A 2 -5.99 -6.04 36.03
N GLU A 3 -6.83 -6.53 35.13
CA GLU A 3 -7.66 -7.72 35.33
C GLU A 3 -6.86 -9.00 35.63
N LEU A 4 -5.69 -9.16 35.00
CA LEU A 4 -4.83 -10.30 35.23
C LEU A 4 -4.26 -10.28 36.67
N ILE A 5 -3.86 -9.09 37.14
CA ILE A 5 -3.36 -8.90 38.51
C ILE A 5 -4.49 -9.16 39.50
N GLU A 6 -5.68 -8.63 39.24
CA GLU A 6 -6.83 -8.85 40.11
C GLU A 6 -7.21 -10.32 40.20
N ARG A 7 -7.28 -11.03 39.05
CA ARG A 7 -7.58 -12.48 39.03
C ARG A 7 -6.54 -13.34 39.73
N ARG A 8 -5.26 -12.97 39.61
CA ARG A 8 -4.18 -13.83 40.11
C ARG A 8 -3.79 -13.53 41.57
N TYR A 9 -3.94 -12.28 41.97
CA TYR A 9 -3.45 -11.81 43.29
C TYR A 9 -4.53 -11.14 44.12
N GLY A 10 -5.75 -10.95 43.61
CA GLY A 10 -6.82 -10.25 44.32
C GLY A 10 -6.59 -8.74 44.52
N ILE A 11 -5.58 -8.18 43.85
CA ILE A 11 -5.18 -6.78 44.04
C ILE A 11 -5.74 -5.93 42.87
N ARG A 12 -6.51 -4.91 43.19
CA ARG A 12 -6.96 -3.91 42.23
C ARG A 12 -5.90 -2.84 42.00
N VAL A 13 -5.41 -2.72 40.78
CA VAL A 13 -4.42 -1.72 40.37
C VAL A 13 -5.05 -0.77 39.35
N ALA A 14 -4.90 0.52 39.56
CA ALA A 14 -5.36 1.52 38.57
C ALA A 14 -4.53 1.43 37.29
N GLU A 15 -5.17 1.65 36.12
CA GLU A 15 -4.50 1.61 34.81
C GLU A 15 -3.27 2.52 34.74
N LYS A 16 -3.35 3.72 35.33
CA LYS A 16 -2.24 4.67 35.41
C LYS A 16 -1.04 4.08 36.15
N THR A 17 -1.29 3.37 37.25
CA THR A 17 -0.26 2.71 38.05
C THR A 17 0.37 1.55 37.28
N ALA A 18 -0.45 0.68 36.68
CA ALA A 18 0.02 -0.41 35.81
C ALA A 18 0.87 0.12 34.64
N GLY A 19 0.43 1.20 33.99
CA GLY A 19 1.18 1.87 32.95
C GLY A 19 2.52 2.46 33.41
N ALA A 20 2.60 2.97 34.65
CA ALA A 20 3.85 3.46 35.23
C ALA A 20 4.86 2.32 35.46
N TYR A 21 4.42 1.18 35.98
CA TYR A 21 5.27 0.00 36.12
C TYR A 21 5.76 -0.52 34.78
N LEU A 22 4.87 -0.61 33.76
CA LEU A 22 5.27 -1.03 32.45
C LEU A 22 6.38 -0.14 31.85
N ARG A 23 6.25 1.19 31.97
CA ARG A 23 7.29 2.12 31.51
C ARG A 23 8.61 1.91 32.25
N ARG A 24 8.55 1.71 33.57
CA ARG A 24 9.75 1.43 34.38
C ARG A 24 10.46 0.14 33.93
N TRP A 25 9.71 -0.84 33.41
CA TRP A 25 10.25 -2.09 32.88
C TRP A 25 10.62 -2.00 31.38
N GLY A 26 10.63 -0.80 30.80
CA GLY A 26 11.05 -0.59 29.40
C GLY A 26 9.94 -0.82 28.36
N PHE A 27 8.70 -1.04 28.79
CA PHE A 27 7.57 -1.16 27.85
C PHE A 27 7.00 0.21 27.49
N THR A 28 6.66 0.38 26.21
CA THR A 28 5.94 1.56 25.71
C THR A 28 4.63 1.13 25.06
N PRO A 29 3.58 1.97 25.09
CA PRO A 29 2.36 1.69 24.34
C PRO A 29 2.67 1.55 22.87
N GLN A 30 2.37 0.40 22.29
CA GLN A 30 2.55 0.11 20.87
C GLN A 30 1.20 -0.17 20.24
N LYS A 31 1.01 0.30 18.98
CA LYS A 31 -0.13 -0.10 18.20
C LYS A 31 0.11 -1.51 17.65
N PRO A 32 -0.74 -2.50 17.99
CA PRO A 32 -0.53 -3.85 17.51
C PRO A 32 -0.53 -3.92 15.98
N LEU A 33 0.44 -4.61 15.42
CA LEU A 33 0.42 -5.00 14.01
C LEU A 33 -0.59 -6.13 13.83
N ARG A 34 -1.45 -5.98 12.83
CA ARG A 34 -2.35 -7.06 12.42
C ARG A 34 -1.62 -7.93 11.40
N ARG A 35 -1.44 -9.19 11.74
CA ARG A 35 -0.97 -10.22 10.81
C ARG A 35 -2.11 -11.17 10.53
N ALA A 36 -2.29 -11.55 9.27
CA ALA A 36 -3.24 -12.59 8.90
C ALA A 36 -2.76 -13.93 9.45
N TYR A 37 -3.66 -14.77 9.90
CA TYR A 37 -3.32 -16.15 10.34
C TYR A 37 -2.77 -16.98 9.18
N GLU A 38 -3.15 -16.65 7.96
CA GLU A 38 -2.72 -17.29 6.72
C GLU A 38 -1.33 -16.86 6.25
N GLN A 39 -0.71 -15.86 6.89
CA GLN A 39 0.64 -15.43 6.55
C GLN A 39 1.66 -16.49 6.96
N SER A 40 2.50 -16.88 6.02
CA SER A 40 3.60 -17.84 6.26
C SER A 40 4.90 -17.12 6.54
N ALA A 41 5.37 -17.11 7.79
CA ALA A 41 6.65 -16.53 8.15
C ALA A 41 7.83 -17.14 7.37
N PRO A 42 7.90 -18.48 7.13
CA PRO A 42 8.94 -19.07 6.27
C PRO A 42 8.89 -18.55 4.82
N ALA A 43 7.69 -18.32 4.26
CA ALA A 43 7.56 -17.77 2.91
C ALA A 43 8.03 -16.32 2.84
N VAL A 44 7.74 -15.51 3.86
CA VAL A 44 8.26 -14.13 4.00
C VAL A 44 9.78 -14.13 4.08
N GLN A 45 10.36 -14.98 4.93
CA GLN A 45 11.81 -15.07 5.08
C GLN A 45 12.48 -15.51 3.78
N ARG A 46 11.95 -16.54 3.12
CA ARG A 46 12.45 -16.99 1.82
C ARG A 46 12.36 -15.91 0.74
N TRP A 47 11.31 -15.10 0.76
CA TRP A 47 11.19 -13.94 -0.13
C TRP A 47 12.35 -12.97 0.05
N LEU A 48 12.64 -12.61 1.28
CA LEU A 48 13.67 -11.64 1.63
C LEU A 48 15.10 -12.17 1.36
N ASP A 49 15.35 -13.43 1.68
CA ASP A 49 16.71 -13.99 1.63
C ASP A 49 17.08 -14.56 0.25
N GLU A 50 16.09 -15.06 -0.49
CA GLU A 50 16.37 -15.81 -1.73
C GLU A 50 15.71 -15.18 -2.95
N ILE A 51 14.36 -15.00 -2.91
CA ILE A 51 13.56 -14.72 -4.11
C ILE A 51 13.81 -13.28 -4.59
N TYR A 52 13.64 -12.30 -3.72
CA TYR A 52 13.83 -10.91 -4.11
C TYR A 52 15.27 -10.59 -4.54
N PRO A 53 16.33 -11.04 -3.84
CA PRO A 53 17.70 -10.85 -4.29
C PRO A 53 18.00 -11.49 -5.67
N GLN A 54 17.32 -12.62 -6.00
CA GLN A 54 17.43 -13.19 -7.35
C GLN A 54 16.74 -12.31 -8.40
N ILE A 55 15.54 -11.82 -8.10
CA ILE A 55 14.80 -10.90 -8.97
C ILE A 55 15.65 -9.66 -9.26
N GLU A 56 16.22 -9.07 -8.22
CA GLU A 56 17.05 -7.87 -8.33
C GLU A 56 18.29 -8.11 -9.21
N ARG A 57 19.01 -9.21 -8.98
CA ARG A 57 20.17 -9.57 -9.82
C ARG A 57 19.79 -9.74 -11.30
N HIS A 58 18.66 -10.42 -11.58
CA HIS A 58 18.19 -10.61 -12.94
C HIS A 58 17.77 -9.29 -13.58
N ALA A 59 17.01 -8.46 -12.84
CA ALA A 59 16.59 -7.15 -13.32
C ALA A 59 17.79 -6.26 -13.64
N ARG A 60 18.81 -6.26 -12.78
CA ARG A 60 20.04 -5.49 -12.98
C ARG A 60 20.83 -5.97 -14.20
N ARG A 61 20.96 -7.28 -14.38
CA ARG A 61 21.61 -7.88 -15.55
C ARG A 61 20.88 -7.54 -16.86
N ASP A 62 19.54 -7.60 -16.85
CA ASP A 62 18.71 -7.37 -18.01
C ASP A 62 18.41 -5.87 -18.26
N GLY A 63 18.95 -4.95 -17.42
CA GLY A 63 18.65 -3.52 -17.45
C GLY A 63 17.19 -3.20 -17.19
N ALA A 64 16.44 -4.12 -16.59
CA ALA A 64 15.00 -4.00 -16.34
C ALA A 64 14.69 -3.02 -15.22
N GLU A 65 13.49 -2.43 -15.24
CA GLU A 65 12.97 -1.62 -14.14
C GLU A 65 12.08 -2.48 -13.24
N ILE A 66 12.37 -2.51 -11.92
CA ILE A 66 11.51 -3.18 -10.95
C ILE A 66 10.42 -2.21 -10.51
N LEU A 67 9.17 -2.64 -10.68
CA LEU A 67 7.98 -1.91 -10.27
C LEU A 67 7.19 -2.73 -9.27
N TRP A 68 6.74 -2.11 -8.20
CA TRP A 68 5.78 -2.69 -7.24
C TRP A 68 4.42 -2.09 -7.49
N ALA A 69 3.43 -2.93 -7.69
CA ALA A 69 2.08 -2.46 -7.94
C ALA A 69 1.09 -2.96 -6.89
N ASP A 70 0.04 -2.16 -6.73
CA ASP A 70 -1.07 -2.47 -5.84
C ASP A 70 -2.33 -1.77 -6.32
N GLU A 71 -3.50 -2.34 -6.00
CA GLU A 71 -4.77 -1.71 -6.23
C GLU A 71 -5.43 -1.26 -4.94
N MET A 72 -6.19 -0.19 -5.03
CA MET A 72 -6.92 0.36 -3.90
C MET A 72 -8.31 0.84 -4.28
N GLY A 73 -9.31 0.40 -3.52
CA GLY A 73 -10.63 1.00 -3.51
C GLY A 73 -10.63 2.31 -2.71
N MET A 74 -11.20 3.35 -3.29
CA MET A 74 -11.32 4.67 -2.67
C MET A 74 -12.77 5.03 -2.44
N ARG A 75 -13.06 5.63 -1.30
CA ARG A 75 -14.40 6.05 -0.90
C ARG A 75 -14.41 7.51 -0.47
N SER A 76 -15.50 8.21 -0.77
CA SER A 76 -15.68 9.62 -0.38
C SER A 76 -15.84 9.85 1.11
N ASP A 77 -16.21 8.81 1.86
CA ASP A 77 -16.45 8.86 3.31
C ASP A 77 -15.20 8.47 4.15
N HIS A 78 -14.02 8.42 3.53
CA HIS A 78 -12.77 8.27 4.29
C HIS A 78 -12.61 9.45 5.25
N THR A 79 -12.63 9.14 6.54
CA THR A 79 -12.29 10.10 7.60
C THR A 79 -10.88 9.81 8.08
N THR A 80 -10.03 10.79 8.00
CA THR A 80 -8.68 10.64 8.53
C THR A 80 -8.32 11.81 9.40
N GLY A 81 -7.68 11.48 10.51
CA GLY A 81 -7.04 12.43 11.39
C GLY A 81 -7.96 13.13 12.38
N THR A 82 -7.30 13.88 13.24
CA THR A 82 -7.88 14.77 14.23
C THR A 82 -7.73 16.21 13.75
N SER A 83 -8.60 17.11 14.19
CA SER A 83 -8.50 18.53 13.96
C SER A 83 -8.47 19.29 15.29
N TRP A 84 -7.92 20.50 15.27
CA TRP A 84 -7.92 21.36 16.42
C TRP A 84 -9.27 22.04 16.60
N SER A 85 -9.77 22.07 17.83
CA SER A 85 -10.99 22.75 18.24
C SER A 85 -10.88 23.14 19.72
N PRO A 86 -11.59 24.16 20.19
CA PRO A 86 -11.66 24.48 21.61
C PRO A 86 -12.06 23.26 22.44
N LYS A 87 -11.49 23.15 23.64
CA LYS A 87 -11.81 22.04 24.56
C LYS A 87 -13.31 21.91 24.76
N GLY A 88 -13.85 20.70 24.60
CA GLY A 88 -15.28 20.43 24.72
C GLY A 88 -16.12 20.77 23.47
N LYS A 89 -15.51 21.29 22.39
CA LYS A 89 -16.22 21.54 21.12
C LYS A 89 -15.67 20.63 20.03
N THR A 90 -16.47 19.67 19.60
CA THR A 90 -16.08 18.78 18.48
C THR A 90 -16.13 19.54 17.16
N PRO A 91 -15.04 19.55 16.37
CA PRO A 91 -15.05 20.22 15.08
C PRO A 91 -16.03 19.52 14.12
N VAL A 92 -16.82 20.32 13.39
CA VAL A 92 -17.78 19.83 12.39
C VAL A 92 -17.22 20.06 11.00
N VAL A 93 -17.11 18.99 10.23
CA VAL A 93 -16.75 19.04 8.83
C VAL A 93 -17.99 18.78 7.98
N LYS A 94 -18.42 19.76 7.20
CA LYS A 94 -19.54 19.61 6.28
C LYS A 94 -19.16 18.65 5.14
N GLY A 95 -20.03 17.72 4.78
CA GLY A 95 -19.87 16.77 3.70
C GLY A 95 -21.21 16.36 3.12
N THR A 96 -21.21 15.73 1.96
CA THR A 96 -22.41 15.12 1.38
C THR A 96 -22.76 13.83 2.10
N GLY A 97 -24.05 13.53 2.28
CA GLY A 97 -24.53 12.21 2.76
C GLY A 97 -24.39 11.09 1.71
N LYS A 98 -24.07 11.44 0.46
CA LYS A 98 -23.87 10.45 -0.62
C LYS A 98 -22.48 9.81 -0.53
N ARG A 99 -22.41 8.52 -0.83
CA ARG A 99 -21.15 7.75 -0.87
C ARG A 99 -20.76 7.50 -2.31
N PHE A 100 -19.57 7.95 -2.69
CA PHE A 100 -18.96 7.68 -3.98
C PHE A 100 -17.79 6.71 -3.78
N LYS A 101 -17.55 5.88 -4.77
CA LYS A 101 -16.40 4.97 -4.80
C LYS A 101 -15.72 5.01 -6.16
N THR A 102 -14.44 4.85 -6.16
CA THR A 102 -13.61 4.65 -7.35
C THR A 102 -12.46 3.72 -7.00
N ASN A 103 -11.74 3.25 -7.99
CA ASN A 103 -10.59 2.39 -7.80
C ASN A 103 -9.36 3.03 -8.42
N MET A 104 -8.20 2.69 -7.93
CA MET A 104 -6.94 2.96 -8.60
C MET A 104 -6.06 1.70 -8.59
N ILE A 105 -5.19 1.60 -9.56
CA ILE A 105 -4.02 0.75 -9.54
C ILE A 105 -2.81 1.63 -9.82
N ALA A 106 -1.73 1.40 -9.09
CA ALA A 106 -0.50 2.15 -9.26
C ALA A 106 0.71 1.23 -9.19
N ALA A 107 1.76 1.60 -9.90
CA ALA A 107 3.06 0.94 -9.86
C ALA A 107 4.14 1.99 -9.57
N ILE A 108 5.03 1.66 -8.64
CA ILE A 108 6.12 2.54 -8.20
C ILE A 108 7.46 1.83 -8.24
N SER A 109 8.55 2.59 -8.43
CA SER A 109 9.92 2.09 -8.28
C SER A 109 10.69 2.84 -7.18
N ASN A 110 11.77 2.24 -6.71
CA ASN A 110 12.70 2.86 -5.76
C ASN A 110 13.45 4.06 -6.36
N THR A 111 13.50 4.18 -7.68
CA THR A 111 14.05 5.35 -8.38
C THR A 111 13.05 6.51 -8.49
N GLY A 112 11.81 6.32 -8.03
CA GLY A 112 10.80 7.37 -7.99
C GLY A 112 9.83 7.36 -9.16
N THR A 113 9.83 6.33 -10.01
CA THR A 113 8.78 6.16 -11.03
C THR A 113 7.44 5.95 -10.35
N LEU A 114 6.41 6.61 -10.85
CA LEU A 114 5.02 6.36 -10.51
C LEU A 114 4.19 6.30 -11.80
N ARG A 115 3.48 5.20 -12.00
CA ARG A 115 2.51 5.02 -13.06
C ARG A 115 1.19 4.59 -12.45
N PHE A 116 0.07 5.15 -12.90
CA PHE A 116 -1.22 4.87 -12.28
C PHE A 116 -2.38 4.92 -13.29
N ARG A 117 -3.46 4.25 -12.91
CA ARG A 117 -4.78 4.34 -13.54
C ARG A 117 -5.84 4.51 -12.46
N VAL A 118 -6.76 5.46 -12.64
CA VAL A 118 -7.96 5.65 -11.80
C VAL A 118 -9.17 5.27 -12.64
N PHE A 119 -10.02 4.39 -12.11
CA PHE A 119 -11.12 3.76 -12.85
C PHE A 119 -12.32 3.50 -11.95
N GLN A 120 -13.51 3.35 -12.54
CA GLN A 120 -14.76 3.15 -11.79
C GLN A 120 -15.23 1.70 -11.79
N GLU A 121 -14.87 0.96 -12.80
CA GLU A 121 -15.20 -0.45 -12.96
C GLU A 121 -14.60 -1.32 -11.85
N ARG A 122 -15.14 -2.52 -11.68
CA ARG A 122 -14.55 -3.51 -10.78
C ARG A 122 -13.16 -3.90 -11.28
N PHE A 123 -12.22 -4.08 -10.35
CA PHE A 123 -10.90 -4.60 -10.69
C PHE A 123 -10.99 -6.07 -11.14
N THR A 124 -10.59 -6.33 -12.37
CA THR A 124 -10.69 -7.63 -13.05
C THR A 124 -9.46 -7.88 -13.90
N GLY A 125 -9.30 -9.12 -14.39
CA GLY A 125 -8.19 -9.48 -15.30
C GLY A 125 -8.06 -8.55 -16.53
N PRO A 126 -9.14 -8.23 -17.25
CA PRO A 126 -9.07 -7.26 -18.37
C PRO A 126 -8.59 -5.86 -17.96
N VAL A 127 -9.04 -5.35 -16.80
CA VAL A 127 -8.59 -4.05 -16.27
C VAL A 127 -7.11 -4.08 -15.94
N PHE A 128 -6.64 -5.16 -15.32
CA PHE A 128 -5.24 -5.35 -15.03
C PHE A 128 -4.40 -5.52 -16.30
N LEU A 129 -4.88 -6.29 -17.28
CA LEU A 129 -4.19 -6.44 -18.56
C LEU A 129 -4.03 -5.10 -19.30
N ASP A 130 -5.06 -4.25 -19.31
CA ASP A 130 -4.94 -2.90 -19.88
C ASP A 130 -3.87 -2.08 -19.15
N PHE A 131 -3.80 -2.19 -17.82
CA PHE A 131 -2.80 -1.50 -17.02
C PHE A 131 -1.37 -1.95 -17.38
N ILE A 132 -1.09 -3.25 -17.41
CA ILE A 132 0.26 -3.74 -17.73
C ILE A 132 0.69 -3.44 -19.17
N ARG A 133 -0.24 -3.48 -20.14
CA ARG A 133 0.03 -3.03 -21.51
C ARG A 133 0.46 -1.57 -21.56
N ARG A 134 -0.19 -0.71 -20.76
CA ARG A 134 0.21 0.70 -20.64
C ARG A 134 1.56 0.86 -19.96
N LEU A 135 1.87 0.05 -18.94
CA LEU A 135 3.19 0.05 -18.31
C LEU A 135 4.28 -0.26 -19.34
N VAL A 136 4.11 -1.35 -20.11
CA VAL A 136 5.06 -1.75 -21.14
C VAL A 136 5.20 -0.66 -22.20
N LYS A 137 4.11 -0.12 -22.72
CA LYS A 137 4.16 0.99 -23.70
C LYS A 137 4.93 2.21 -23.16
N GLN A 138 4.83 2.49 -21.86
CA GLN A 138 5.47 3.65 -21.22
C GLN A 138 6.90 3.37 -20.75
N SER A 139 7.40 2.14 -20.86
CA SER A 139 8.76 1.78 -20.47
C SER A 139 9.82 2.16 -21.53
N ASN A 140 9.38 2.63 -22.70
CA ASN A 140 10.26 3.01 -23.81
C ASN A 140 11.25 1.90 -24.20
N GLY A 141 10.75 0.65 -24.28
CA GLY A 141 11.55 -0.53 -24.63
C GLY A 141 12.35 -1.13 -23.47
N ARG A 142 12.33 -0.52 -22.28
CA ARG A 142 12.96 -1.11 -21.09
C ARG A 142 12.07 -2.22 -20.53
N LYS A 143 12.66 -3.38 -20.29
CA LYS A 143 11.95 -4.50 -19.65
C LYS A 143 11.44 -4.12 -18.26
N ILE A 144 10.24 -4.56 -17.92
CA ILE A 144 9.62 -4.37 -16.60
C ILE A 144 9.63 -5.68 -15.82
N VAL A 145 10.08 -5.63 -14.60
CA VAL A 145 9.87 -6.66 -13.58
C VAL A 145 8.79 -6.14 -12.63
N LEU A 146 7.58 -6.68 -12.73
CA LEU A 146 6.44 -6.25 -11.93
C LEU A 146 6.25 -7.16 -10.73
N ILE A 147 6.28 -6.59 -9.53
CA ILE A 147 6.03 -7.29 -8.27
C ILE A 147 4.65 -6.89 -7.77
N ILE A 148 3.81 -7.88 -7.50
CA ILE A 148 2.39 -7.72 -7.12
C ILE A 148 1.97 -8.77 -6.10
N ASP A 149 0.80 -8.59 -5.52
CA ASP A 149 0.18 -9.59 -4.66
C ASP A 149 -0.47 -10.75 -5.44
N GLY A 150 -1.06 -11.69 -4.72
CA GLY A 150 -1.70 -12.86 -5.28
C GLY A 150 -3.17 -12.68 -5.70
N HIS A 151 -3.67 -11.45 -5.89
CA HIS A 151 -5.08 -11.22 -6.25
C HIS A 151 -5.51 -12.01 -7.51
N PRO A 152 -6.72 -12.60 -7.54
CA PRO A 152 -7.17 -13.44 -8.66
C PRO A 152 -7.14 -12.74 -10.04
N ALA A 153 -7.37 -11.43 -10.11
CA ALA A 153 -7.28 -10.67 -11.34
C ALA A 153 -5.87 -10.69 -11.95
N HIS A 154 -4.83 -10.71 -11.10
CA HIS A 154 -3.43 -10.79 -11.53
C HIS A 154 -3.09 -12.14 -12.14
N ARG A 155 -3.76 -13.20 -11.70
CA ARG A 155 -3.57 -14.59 -12.14
C ARG A 155 -4.55 -15.03 -13.22
N ALA A 156 -5.36 -14.13 -13.75
CA ALA A 156 -6.31 -14.44 -14.81
C ALA A 156 -5.60 -15.03 -16.06
N LYS A 157 -6.23 -16.01 -16.70
CA LYS A 157 -5.64 -16.71 -17.86
C LYS A 157 -5.15 -15.73 -18.92
N LEU A 158 -6.00 -14.75 -19.29
CA LEU A 158 -5.65 -13.74 -20.30
C LEU A 158 -4.40 -12.90 -19.94
N VAL A 159 -4.13 -12.68 -18.64
CA VAL A 159 -2.94 -11.97 -18.18
C VAL A 159 -1.71 -12.86 -18.34
N ARG A 160 -1.80 -14.11 -17.87
CA ARG A 160 -0.70 -15.07 -17.99
C ARG A 160 -0.32 -15.35 -19.43
N ASP A 161 -1.32 -15.56 -20.31
CA ASP A 161 -1.11 -15.81 -21.72
C ASP A 161 -0.42 -14.62 -22.38
N TRP A 162 -0.86 -13.40 -22.06
CA TRP A 162 -0.25 -12.19 -22.62
C TRP A 162 1.20 -11.99 -22.11
N VAL A 163 1.46 -12.17 -20.83
CA VAL A 163 2.81 -12.06 -20.24
C VAL A 163 3.74 -13.11 -20.84
N ALA A 164 3.26 -14.34 -21.02
CA ALA A 164 4.04 -15.43 -21.63
C ALA A 164 4.40 -15.13 -23.10
N ALA A 165 3.57 -14.36 -23.81
CA ALA A 165 3.84 -13.92 -25.18
C ALA A 165 4.78 -12.70 -25.28
N HIS A 166 5.12 -12.05 -24.15
CA HIS A 166 5.96 -10.84 -24.12
C HIS A 166 7.10 -10.94 -23.10
N PRO A 167 7.92 -12.03 -23.08
CA PRO A 167 8.92 -12.30 -22.06
C PRO A 167 10.05 -11.28 -22.05
N GLU A 168 10.31 -10.63 -23.18
CA GLU A 168 11.34 -9.58 -23.31
C GLU A 168 10.87 -8.23 -22.77
N GLU A 169 9.57 -8.03 -22.64
CA GLU A 169 8.99 -6.75 -22.22
C GLU A 169 8.60 -6.73 -20.75
N ILE A 170 8.12 -7.87 -20.19
CA ILE A 170 7.60 -7.92 -18.82
C ILE A 170 7.81 -9.31 -18.19
N ALA A 171 8.14 -9.30 -16.91
CA ALA A 171 8.07 -10.45 -16.01
C ALA A 171 7.23 -10.09 -14.80
N ILE A 172 6.41 -11.02 -14.30
CA ILE A 172 5.59 -10.82 -13.09
C ILE A 172 6.05 -11.76 -11.99
N HIS A 173 6.26 -11.20 -10.80
CA HIS A 173 6.56 -11.93 -9.58
C HIS A 173 5.49 -11.63 -8.52
N TYR A 174 5.18 -12.66 -7.73
CA TYR A 174 4.15 -12.56 -6.71
C TYR A 174 4.77 -12.50 -5.31
N LEU A 175 4.34 -11.54 -4.52
CA LEU A 175 4.66 -11.46 -3.10
C LEU A 175 4.15 -12.71 -2.36
N PRO A 176 4.74 -13.06 -1.22
CA PRO A 176 4.16 -14.06 -0.31
C PRO A 176 2.72 -13.71 0.03
N GLY A 177 1.87 -14.71 0.15
CA GLY A 177 0.46 -14.50 0.47
C GLY A 177 0.29 -13.76 1.80
N TYR A 178 -0.70 -12.86 1.85
CA TYR A 178 -1.08 -12.11 3.05
C TYR A 178 0.06 -11.28 3.67
N SER A 179 0.97 -10.75 2.86
CA SER A 179 2.12 -9.96 3.31
C SER A 179 2.13 -8.55 2.69
N PRO A 180 1.09 -7.73 2.92
CA PRO A 180 1.00 -6.37 2.36
C PRO A 180 2.13 -5.46 2.87
N GLU A 181 2.67 -5.74 4.06
CA GLU A 181 3.79 -4.98 4.63
C GLU A 181 5.07 -5.08 3.79
N LEU A 182 5.19 -6.08 2.92
CA LEU A 182 6.30 -6.21 1.98
C LEU A 182 6.12 -5.38 0.70
N ASN A 183 4.94 -4.80 0.48
CA ASN A 183 4.65 -4.05 -0.74
C ASN A 183 4.85 -2.54 -0.53
N PRO A 184 5.91 -1.91 -1.09
CA PRO A 184 6.10 -0.47 -0.99
C PRO A 184 4.93 0.36 -1.55
N ALA A 185 4.15 -0.19 -2.49
CA ALA A 185 2.98 0.50 -3.06
C ALA A 185 1.88 0.76 -2.03
N GLU A 186 1.84 0.00 -0.92
CA GLU A 186 0.95 0.29 0.20
C GLU A 186 1.23 1.65 0.85
N MET A 187 2.48 2.13 0.82
CA MET A 187 2.83 3.46 1.32
C MET A 187 2.19 4.56 0.45
N LEU A 188 2.16 4.36 -0.87
CA LEU A 188 1.42 5.25 -1.77
C LEU A 188 -0.08 5.21 -1.47
N ASN A 189 -0.65 4.03 -1.24
CA ASN A 189 -2.06 3.87 -0.88
C ASN A 189 -2.40 4.62 0.41
N GLN A 190 -1.54 4.54 1.41
CA GLN A 190 -1.69 5.28 2.67
C GLN A 190 -1.58 6.80 2.44
N ASP A 191 -0.64 7.26 1.62
CA ASP A 191 -0.50 8.67 1.28
C ASP A 191 -1.75 9.21 0.57
N VAL A 192 -2.30 8.48 -0.39
CA VAL A 192 -3.56 8.84 -1.07
C VAL A 192 -4.72 8.90 -0.09
N LYS A 193 -4.87 7.88 0.78
CA LYS A 193 -5.92 7.87 1.82
C LYS A 193 -5.81 9.06 2.75
N ALA A 194 -4.61 9.38 3.22
CA ALA A 194 -4.39 10.43 4.21
C ALA A 194 -4.45 11.84 3.60
N ASN A 195 -3.84 12.05 2.45
CA ASN A 195 -3.57 13.38 1.92
C ASN A 195 -4.48 13.81 0.77
N ALA A 196 -5.01 12.86 -0.02
CA ALA A 196 -5.99 13.17 -1.06
C ALA A 196 -7.42 13.08 -0.52
N LEU A 197 -7.77 11.94 0.09
CA LEU A 197 -9.15 11.66 0.50
C LEU A 197 -9.48 12.21 1.90
N GLY A 198 -8.54 12.14 2.82
CA GLY A 198 -8.76 12.51 4.21
C GLY A 198 -8.87 14.00 4.46
N ARG A 199 -8.19 14.82 3.67
CA ARG A 199 -8.18 16.29 3.82
C ARG A 199 -9.25 17.00 3.01
N ARG A 200 -9.78 16.35 1.96
CA ARG A 200 -10.75 16.95 1.05
C ARG A 200 -12.01 16.13 1.03
N ARG A 201 -13.17 16.82 1.05
CA ARG A 201 -14.47 16.18 1.00
C ARG A 201 -15.01 16.29 -0.42
N PRO A 202 -14.92 15.21 -1.24
CA PRO A 202 -15.45 15.26 -2.58
C PRO A 202 -16.97 15.45 -2.56
N ARG A 203 -17.48 16.37 -3.40
CA ARG A 203 -18.90 16.70 -3.50
C ARG A 203 -19.66 15.66 -4.33
N ASP A 204 -18.98 15.10 -5.30
CA ASP A 204 -19.48 14.11 -6.24
C ASP A 204 -18.36 13.19 -6.72
N LEU A 205 -18.71 12.25 -7.59
CA LEU A 205 -17.77 11.28 -8.13
C LEU A 205 -16.70 11.92 -9.03
N ALA A 206 -17.09 12.91 -9.83
CA ALA A 206 -16.15 13.61 -10.71
C ALA A 206 -15.09 14.35 -9.91
N HIS A 207 -15.50 15.00 -8.80
CA HIS A 207 -14.59 15.64 -7.86
C HIS A 207 -13.67 14.62 -7.18
N LEU A 208 -14.17 13.45 -6.74
CA LEU A 208 -13.35 12.38 -6.18
C LEU A 208 -12.28 11.92 -7.16
N LEU A 209 -12.64 11.68 -8.41
CA LEU A 209 -11.73 11.28 -9.48
C LEU A 209 -10.67 12.34 -9.76
N SER A 210 -11.10 13.62 -9.84
CA SER A 210 -10.21 14.74 -10.10
C SER A 210 -9.18 14.91 -8.99
N GLU A 211 -9.61 14.96 -7.73
CA GLU A 211 -8.72 15.09 -6.57
C GLU A 211 -7.70 13.97 -6.47
N THR A 212 -8.15 12.74 -6.72
CA THR A 212 -7.25 11.58 -6.76
C THR A 212 -6.19 11.72 -7.85
N ARG A 213 -6.61 12.10 -9.07
CA ARG A 213 -5.67 12.28 -10.20
C ARG A 213 -4.70 13.42 -9.96
N VAL A 214 -5.16 14.54 -9.42
CA VAL A 214 -4.31 15.70 -9.08
C VAL A 214 -3.26 15.28 -8.06
N HIS A 215 -3.66 14.57 -7.01
CA HIS A 215 -2.72 14.08 -6.00
C HIS A 215 -1.66 13.12 -6.59
N LEU A 216 -2.10 12.11 -7.34
CA LEU A 216 -1.19 11.14 -7.96
C LEU A 216 -0.24 11.79 -8.97
N ARG A 217 -0.72 12.77 -9.77
CA ARG A 217 0.15 13.53 -10.67
C ARG A 217 1.18 14.38 -9.92
N SER A 218 0.78 14.99 -8.80
CA SER A 218 1.73 15.70 -7.93
C SER A 218 2.82 14.77 -7.40
N ARG A 219 2.48 13.53 -7.02
CA ARG A 219 3.47 12.53 -6.62
C ARG A 219 4.35 12.08 -7.79
N GLN A 220 3.76 11.86 -8.96
CA GLN A 220 4.49 11.51 -10.17
C GLN A 220 5.53 12.58 -10.58
N GLN A 221 5.21 13.85 -10.35
CA GLN A 221 6.12 14.98 -10.59
C GLN A 221 7.16 15.18 -9.48
N THR A 222 7.10 14.38 -8.42
CA THR A 222 8.04 14.49 -7.29
C THR A 222 8.66 13.12 -7.00
N PRO A 223 9.56 12.60 -7.89
CA PRO A 223 10.12 11.26 -7.77
C PRO A 223 10.78 10.98 -6.42
N ARG A 224 11.41 11.98 -5.79
CA ARG A 224 12.01 11.86 -4.47
C ARG A 224 11.02 11.44 -3.37
N LEU A 225 9.76 11.88 -3.46
CA LEU A 225 8.73 11.47 -2.51
C LEU A 225 8.32 10.01 -2.74
N VAL A 226 8.23 9.58 -4.00
CA VAL A 226 7.94 8.18 -4.34
C VAL A 226 9.07 7.27 -3.86
N ALA A 227 10.32 7.63 -4.11
CA ALA A 227 11.47 6.88 -3.62
C ALA A 227 11.51 6.77 -2.07
N ARG A 228 11.02 7.78 -1.35
CA ARG A 228 10.93 7.72 0.12
C ARG A 228 9.96 6.69 0.66
N TYR A 229 8.98 6.22 -0.11
CA TYR A 229 8.09 5.13 0.32
C TYR A 229 8.86 3.83 0.58
N PHE A 230 10.01 3.65 -0.07
CA PHE A 230 10.89 2.50 0.12
C PHE A 230 11.78 2.59 1.37
N GLN A 231 11.72 3.70 2.11
CA GLN A 231 12.48 3.88 3.37
C GLN A 231 11.69 3.43 4.61
N GLU A 232 10.46 2.99 4.44
CA GLU A 232 9.69 2.40 5.53
C GLU A 232 10.32 1.07 5.98
N GLN A 233 10.30 0.80 7.28
CA GLN A 233 11.07 -0.28 7.92
C GLN A 233 10.89 -1.65 7.26
N HIS A 234 9.68 -2.00 6.83
CA HIS A 234 9.36 -3.32 6.30
C HIS A 234 9.67 -3.46 4.79
N VAL A 235 9.88 -2.36 4.09
CA VAL A 235 10.12 -2.33 2.64
C VAL A 235 11.52 -1.86 2.26
N THR A 236 12.38 -1.58 3.23
CA THR A 236 13.78 -1.15 2.99
C THR A 236 14.59 -2.17 2.19
N TYR A 237 14.20 -3.44 2.18
CA TYR A 237 14.82 -4.46 1.34
C TYR A 237 14.72 -4.16 -0.16
N ALA A 238 13.74 -3.35 -0.55
CA ALA A 238 13.48 -2.94 -1.93
C ALA A 238 14.05 -1.54 -2.27
N ALA A 239 14.76 -0.90 -1.35
CA ALA A 239 15.27 0.47 -1.49
C ALA A 239 16.61 0.59 -2.25
N ALA A 240 17.31 -0.53 -2.42
CA ALA A 240 18.68 -0.58 -2.97
C ALA A 240 18.74 -0.39 -4.49
#